data_bdd23204896fb7f91b94d9fcdec179eb
#
_entry.id   bdd23204896fb7f91b94d9fcdec179eb
#
_cell.length_a   1.000
_cell.length_b   1.000
_cell.length_c   1.000
_cell.angle_alpha   90.00
_cell.angle_beta   90.00
_cell.angle_gamma   90.00
#
_symmetry.space_group_name_H-M   'P 1'
#
loop_
_entity.id
_entity.type
_entity.pdbx_description
1 polymer ?
#
loop_
_entity_poly.entity_id
_entity_poly.type
_entity_poly.pdbx_seq_one_letter_code
_entity_poly.pdbx_strand_id
1 'polypeptide(L)'
;MTSFSSISVIAPARLHMGFLDLSGALGRHFGSIGVALSEPVTKLVITSAKEKIVTNKRAEKCLIAFCETFNVSTNVQIEVIEAIPEHVGLGSGTQMALAVGAGLNAFYDLGLSVRDIAATMDRGLRSGIGIGVFEQGGFVVDGGRGENTITPPMLAHFDIPETWRFILVLDQRGQGLHGQQETQAFKNLPPFPRCEAERLSYLLLMQALPAIAENNLGRFGEVITELQRTVGEHFSPAQGGVFTSIDVAAAMNFLTTNGAVAIGQTSWGPTGFCLIEGDETAEKLVEQAKIIFAETPLQFKVVSARNRGGEVVVNF
;
A
#
# COMPACT_ATOMS: atom_id res chain seq x y z
N MET A 1 -33.67 16.29 5.24
CA MET A 1 -32.20 16.32 5.16
C MET A 1 -31.67 16.33 6.60
N THR A 2 -31.12 15.24 7.07
CA THR A 2 -30.42 15.18 8.37
C THR A 2 -29.22 16.10 8.27
N SER A 3 -29.17 17.17 9.08
CA SER A 3 -28.06 18.12 9.07
C SER A 3 -26.89 17.49 9.82
N PHE A 4 -25.95 16.87 9.11
CA PHE A 4 -24.65 16.51 9.69
C PHE A 4 -23.72 17.74 9.73
N SER A 5 -22.79 17.77 10.69
CA SER A 5 -21.83 18.86 10.86
C SER A 5 -20.56 18.62 10.02
N SER A 6 -20.10 17.38 9.91
CA SER A 6 -18.89 17.03 9.17
C SER A 6 -18.83 15.54 8.83
N ILE A 7 -18.00 15.19 7.84
CA ILE A 7 -17.60 13.82 7.55
C ILE A 7 -16.11 13.68 7.84
N SER A 8 -15.75 12.76 8.72
CA SER A 8 -14.35 12.41 9.01
C SER A 8 -13.98 11.12 8.30
N VAL A 9 -12.79 11.07 7.65
CA VAL A 9 -12.30 9.88 6.97
C VAL A 9 -10.89 9.56 7.41
N ILE A 10 -10.63 8.26 7.64
CA ILE A 10 -9.29 7.70 7.89
C ILE A 10 -9.01 6.63 6.85
N ALA A 11 -7.92 6.76 6.10
CA ALA A 11 -7.45 5.77 5.14
C ALA A 11 -6.06 5.25 5.55
N PRO A 12 -5.86 3.92 5.71
CA PRO A 12 -4.60 3.35 6.15
C PRO A 12 -3.54 3.38 5.04
N ALA A 13 -2.26 3.51 5.39
CA ALA A 13 -1.20 3.21 4.45
C ALA A 13 -1.28 1.73 4.02
N ARG A 14 -0.78 1.46 2.82
CA ARG A 14 -0.63 0.09 2.35
C ARG A 14 0.84 -0.26 2.09
N LEU A 15 1.26 -1.41 2.56
CA LEU A 15 2.52 -2.03 2.19
C LEU A 15 2.26 -2.97 1.00
N HIS A 16 2.82 -2.65 -0.16
CA HIS A 16 2.76 -3.52 -1.32
C HIS A 16 3.89 -4.55 -1.21
N MET A 17 3.54 -5.82 -1.06
CA MET A 17 4.50 -6.88 -0.76
C MET A 17 4.92 -7.68 -1.99
N GLY A 18 4.47 -7.29 -3.20
CA GLY A 18 4.94 -7.81 -4.46
C GLY A 18 3.83 -8.26 -5.42
N PHE A 19 4.25 -8.53 -6.65
CA PHE A 19 3.40 -9.07 -7.71
C PHE A 19 3.54 -10.59 -7.79
N LEU A 20 2.47 -11.25 -8.23
CA LEU A 20 2.41 -12.70 -8.41
C LEU A 20 2.69 -13.10 -9.86
N ASP A 21 2.09 -12.39 -10.81
CA ASP A 21 2.22 -12.69 -12.23
C ASP A 21 2.44 -11.44 -13.07
N LEU A 22 3.66 -11.23 -13.51
CA LEU A 22 4.03 -10.19 -14.46
C LEU A 22 4.14 -10.75 -15.90
N SER A 23 3.92 -12.07 -16.10
CA SER A 23 4.03 -12.72 -17.42
C SER A 23 2.79 -12.49 -18.29
N GLY A 24 1.62 -12.42 -17.66
CA GLY A 24 0.34 -12.35 -18.38
C GLY A 24 -0.02 -13.61 -19.18
N ALA A 25 0.65 -14.73 -18.92
CA ALA A 25 0.53 -15.97 -19.71
C ALA A 25 -0.89 -16.58 -19.74
N LEU A 26 -1.72 -16.22 -18.77
CA LEU A 26 -3.11 -16.66 -18.67
C LEU A 26 -4.13 -15.58 -19.09
N GLY A 27 -3.69 -14.50 -19.77
CA GLY A 27 -4.53 -13.38 -20.17
C GLY A 27 -4.88 -12.43 -19.00
N ARG A 28 -4.22 -12.60 -17.85
CA ARG A 28 -4.27 -11.69 -16.70
C ARG A 28 -2.87 -11.27 -16.33
N HIS A 29 -2.72 -10.01 -15.93
CA HIS A 29 -1.44 -9.46 -15.49
C HIS A 29 -1.51 -9.03 -14.03
N PHE A 30 -0.35 -8.99 -13.40
CA PHE A 30 -0.14 -8.52 -12.05
C PHE A 30 -0.57 -9.56 -11.02
N GLY A 31 -1.73 -9.40 -10.38
CA GLY A 31 -1.98 -10.08 -9.13
C GLY A 31 -0.96 -9.64 -8.09
N SER A 32 -1.39 -9.29 -6.93
CA SER A 32 -0.47 -8.78 -5.92
C SER A 32 -0.92 -9.11 -4.51
N ILE A 33 0.03 -8.96 -3.59
CA ILE A 33 -0.19 -9.13 -2.17
C ILE A 33 0.25 -7.89 -1.41
N GLY A 34 -0.40 -7.63 -0.28
CA GLY A 34 -0.03 -6.51 0.57
C GLY A 34 -0.85 -6.45 1.84
N VAL A 35 -0.53 -5.48 2.68
CA VAL A 35 -1.12 -5.33 4.01
C VAL A 35 -1.44 -3.87 4.32
N ALA A 36 -2.53 -3.65 5.08
CA ALA A 36 -2.83 -2.37 5.69
C ALA A 36 -1.96 -2.14 6.92
N LEU A 37 -1.41 -0.94 7.05
CA LEU A 37 -0.61 -0.54 8.20
C LEU A 37 -1.44 0.33 9.16
N SER A 38 -1.14 0.23 10.46
CA SER A 38 -1.75 1.09 11.48
C SER A 38 -1.38 2.56 11.29
N GLU A 39 -0.19 2.81 10.75
CA GLU A 39 0.35 4.13 10.45
C GLU A 39 1.46 4.06 9.35
N PRO A 40 1.72 5.15 8.62
CA PRO A 40 0.97 6.41 8.65
C PRO A 40 -0.44 6.25 8.07
N VAL A 41 -1.30 7.25 8.28
CA VAL A 41 -2.66 7.27 7.71
C VAL A 41 -2.89 8.56 6.92
N THR A 42 -3.88 8.56 6.03
CA THR A 42 -4.49 9.80 5.55
C THR A 42 -5.75 10.06 6.35
N LYS A 43 -5.82 11.20 7.02
CA LYS A 43 -6.97 11.64 7.81
C LYS A 43 -7.45 12.99 7.30
N LEU A 44 -8.73 13.09 6.98
CA LEU A 44 -9.34 14.33 6.51
C LEU A 44 -10.74 14.53 7.08
N VAL A 45 -11.19 15.77 7.04
CA VAL A 45 -12.55 16.19 7.42
C VAL A 45 -13.16 16.99 6.27
N ILE A 46 -14.41 16.68 5.94
CA ILE A 46 -15.21 17.39 4.95
C ILE A 46 -16.36 18.10 5.63
N THR A 47 -16.52 19.39 5.36
CA THR A 47 -17.63 20.21 5.86
C THR A 47 -18.28 20.98 4.72
N SER A 48 -19.52 21.43 4.92
CA SER A 48 -20.19 22.33 3.97
C SER A 48 -19.49 23.68 3.92
N ALA A 49 -19.37 24.26 2.74
CA ALA A 49 -18.82 25.60 2.53
C ALA A 49 -19.59 26.35 1.43
N LYS A 50 -19.50 27.69 1.41
CA LYS A 50 -20.11 28.50 0.34
C LYS A 50 -19.34 28.41 -0.97
N GLU A 51 -18.06 28.11 -0.88
CA GLU A 51 -17.13 27.94 -2.00
C GLU A 51 -16.15 26.82 -1.70
N LYS A 52 -15.41 26.37 -2.72
CA LYS A 52 -14.37 25.35 -2.58
C LYS A 52 -13.22 25.85 -1.69
N ILE A 53 -12.92 25.14 -0.59
CA ILE A 53 -11.80 25.42 0.32
C ILE A 53 -10.99 24.14 0.51
N VAL A 54 -9.86 24.02 -0.17
CA VAL A 54 -8.95 22.87 -0.07
C VAL A 54 -7.50 23.33 -0.15
N THR A 55 -6.73 23.09 0.92
CA THR A 55 -5.31 23.51 0.97
C THR A 55 -4.37 22.47 0.40
N ASN A 56 -4.75 21.19 0.43
CA ASN A 56 -3.94 20.10 -0.12
C ASN A 56 -4.23 19.93 -1.61
N LYS A 57 -3.22 20.18 -2.46
CA LYS A 57 -3.34 20.12 -3.94
C LYS A 57 -3.79 18.75 -4.47
N ARG A 58 -3.45 17.66 -3.79
CA ARG A 58 -3.83 16.31 -4.22
C ARG A 58 -5.28 16.02 -3.87
N ALA A 59 -5.71 16.42 -2.68
CA ALA A 59 -7.13 16.36 -2.28
C ALA A 59 -8.01 17.23 -3.20
N GLU A 60 -7.53 18.41 -3.58
CA GLU A 60 -8.24 19.29 -4.51
C GLU A 60 -8.44 18.64 -5.89
N LYS A 61 -7.40 18.00 -6.44
CA LYS A 61 -7.53 17.27 -7.72
C LYS A 61 -8.55 16.13 -7.61
N CYS A 62 -8.55 15.40 -6.49
CA CYS A 62 -9.53 14.34 -6.25
C CYS A 62 -10.95 14.90 -6.13
N LEU A 63 -11.15 16.01 -5.41
CA LEU A 63 -12.44 16.68 -5.30
C LEU A 63 -12.98 17.06 -6.68
N ILE A 64 -12.17 17.73 -7.49
CA ILE A 64 -12.60 18.18 -8.83
C ILE A 64 -13.00 16.99 -9.69
N ALA A 65 -12.14 15.97 -9.81
CA ALA A 65 -12.42 14.78 -10.61
C ALA A 65 -13.69 14.04 -10.15
N PHE A 66 -13.90 13.93 -8.86
CA PHE A 66 -15.12 13.32 -8.30
C PHE A 66 -16.37 14.14 -8.63
N CYS A 67 -16.33 15.44 -8.37
CA CYS A 67 -17.49 16.32 -8.59
C CYS A 67 -17.87 16.44 -10.07
N GLU A 68 -16.88 16.46 -10.98
CA GLU A 68 -17.12 16.44 -12.42
C GLU A 68 -17.80 15.14 -12.87
N THR A 69 -17.32 13.98 -12.36
CA THR A 69 -17.87 12.68 -12.75
C THR A 69 -19.31 12.50 -12.28
N PHE A 70 -19.63 12.89 -11.05
CA PHE A 70 -20.95 12.69 -10.47
C PHE A 70 -21.87 13.90 -10.57
N ASN A 71 -21.42 14.96 -11.23
CA ASN A 71 -22.18 16.22 -11.42
C ASN A 71 -22.71 16.80 -10.10
N VAL A 72 -21.85 16.85 -9.08
CA VAL A 72 -22.15 17.43 -7.77
C VAL A 72 -21.32 18.70 -7.53
N SER A 73 -21.73 19.52 -6.55
CA SER A 73 -21.07 20.78 -6.26
C SER A 73 -19.66 20.58 -5.69
N THR A 74 -18.74 21.50 -5.98
CA THR A 74 -17.43 21.58 -5.31
C THR A 74 -17.46 22.44 -4.04
N ASN A 75 -18.61 22.94 -3.62
CA ASN A 75 -18.76 23.85 -2.49
C ASN A 75 -18.64 23.14 -1.14
N VAL A 76 -17.45 22.64 -0.88
CA VAL A 76 -17.06 21.97 0.37
C VAL A 76 -15.72 22.48 0.85
N GLN A 77 -15.48 22.39 2.14
CA GLN A 77 -14.15 22.50 2.73
C GLN A 77 -13.61 21.10 2.99
N ILE A 78 -12.39 20.83 2.53
CA ILE A 78 -11.63 19.61 2.85
C ILE A 78 -10.38 20.01 3.62
N GLU A 79 -10.32 19.62 4.87
CA GLU A 79 -9.15 19.77 5.73
C GLU A 79 -8.42 18.42 5.81
N VAL A 80 -7.17 18.37 5.32
CA VAL A 80 -6.29 17.21 5.45
C VAL A 80 -5.48 17.37 6.74
N ILE A 81 -5.83 16.58 7.77
CA ILE A 81 -5.20 16.64 9.10
C ILE A 81 -3.86 15.88 9.08
N GLU A 82 -3.84 14.72 8.41
CA GLU A 82 -2.67 13.87 8.27
C GLU A 82 -2.64 13.28 6.85
N ALA A 83 -1.47 13.12 6.29
CA ALA A 83 -1.30 12.48 4.99
C ALA A 83 -0.14 11.48 5.01
N ILE A 84 -0.35 10.34 4.36
CA ILE A 84 0.71 9.38 4.10
C ILE A 84 1.79 10.07 3.26
N PRO A 85 3.09 9.97 3.62
CA PRO A 85 4.17 10.59 2.88
C PRO A 85 4.16 10.20 1.40
N GLU A 86 4.43 11.19 0.53
CA GLU A 86 4.38 11.00 -0.91
C GLU A 86 5.64 10.30 -1.43
N HIS A 87 5.48 9.47 -2.46
CA HIS A 87 6.55 8.83 -3.21
C HIS A 87 7.48 7.89 -2.42
N VAL A 88 7.05 7.46 -1.22
CA VAL A 88 7.77 6.48 -0.40
C VAL A 88 7.26 5.03 -0.57
N GLY A 89 6.39 4.75 -1.52
CA GLY A 89 5.89 3.39 -1.77
C GLY A 89 4.76 2.92 -0.84
N LEU A 90 4.17 3.80 -0.01
CA LEU A 90 3.12 3.44 0.97
C LEU A 90 1.68 3.73 0.50
N GLY A 91 1.48 4.01 -0.78
CA GLY A 91 0.15 4.12 -1.38
C GLY A 91 -0.56 5.45 -1.18
N SER A 92 0.15 6.53 -0.84
CA SER A 92 -0.40 7.86 -0.53
C SER A 92 -1.42 8.36 -1.57
N GLY A 93 -1.14 8.19 -2.87
CA GLY A 93 -2.03 8.65 -3.93
C GLY A 93 -3.37 7.93 -3.98
N THR A 94 -3.37 6.61 -3.81
CA THR A 94 -4.59 5.80 -3.78
C THR A 94 -5.39 6.07 -2.52
N GLN A 95 -4.74 6.12 -1.36
CA GLN A 95 -5.42 6.35 -0.09
C GLN A 95 -6.02 7.76 0.00
N MET A 96 -5.33 8.79 -0.52
CA MET A 96 -5.90 10.14 -0.64
C MET A 96 -7.14 10.16 -1.54
N ALA A 97 -7.08 9.51 -2.70
CA ALA A 97 -8.20 9.46 -3.64
C ALA A 97 -9.42 8.73 -3.03
N LEU A 98 -9.19 7.59 -2.36
CA LEU A 98 -10.25 6.83 -1.69
C LEU A 98 -10.82 7.60 -0.49
N ALA A 99 -9.98 8.27 0.29
CA ALA A 99 -10.43 9.07 1.44
C ALA A 99 -11.32 10.24 1.00
N VAL A 100 -10.89 11.01 -0.01
CA VAL A 100 -11.69 12.12 -0.55
C VAL A 100 -12.98 11.58 -1.19
N GLY A 101 -12.87 10.55 -2.03
CA GLY A 101 -14.04 9.98 -2.71
C GLY A 101 -15.05 9.37 -1.75
N ALA A 102 -14.62 8.60 -0.74
CA ALA A 102 -15.49 8.01 0.26
C ALA A 102 -16.17 9.09 1.15
N GLY A 103 -15.41 10.13 1.51
CA GLY A 103 -15.95 11.26 2.26
C GLY A 103 -17.01 12.04 1.46
N LEU A 104 -16.75 12.32 0.17
CA LEU A 104 -17.72 12.99 -0.72
C LEU A 104 -18.93 12.10 -1.03
N ASN A 105 -18.72 10.79 -1.20
CA ASN A 105 -19.80 9.83 -1.34
C ASN A 105 -20.78 9.89 -0.15
N ALA A 106 -20.24 9.91 1.06
CA ALA A 106 -21.06 10.07 2.28
C ALA A 106 -21.67 11.46 2.38
N PHE A 107 -20.94 12.51 2.00
CA PHE A 107 -21.42 13.90 2.04
C PHE A 107 -22.62 14.15 1.11
N TYR A 108 -22.58 13.58 -0.09
CA TYR A 108 -23.62 13.72 -1.10
C TYR A 108 -24.64 12.57 -1.13
N ASP A 109 -24.48 11.57 -0.26
CA ASP A 109 -25.36 10.38 -0.17
C ASP A 109 -25.55 9.66 -1.51
N LEU A 110 -24.43 9.39 -2.21
CA LEU A 110 -24.45 8.83 -3.57
C LEU A 110 -24.56 7.29 -3.60
N GLY A 111 -24.30 6.60 -2.49
CA GLY A 111 -24.41 5.15 -2.40
C GLY A 111 -23.36 4.36 -3.20
N LEU A 112 -22.22 4.96 -3.53
CA LEU A 112 -21.16 4.33 -4.31
C LEU A 112 -20.36 3.31 -3.48
N SER A 113 -19.95 2.22 -4.12
CA SER A 113 -18.97 1.31 -3.52
C SER A 113 -17.55 1.90 -3.57
N VAL A 114 -16.65 1.38 -2.73
CA VAL A 114 -15.22 1.76 -2.77
C VAL A 114 -14.61 1.49 -4.15
N ARG A 115 -15.09 0.46 -4.85
CA ARG A 115 -14.62 0.09 -6.19
C ARG A 115 -15.10 1.06 -7.26
N ASP A 116 -16.32 1.59 -7.16
CA ASP A 116 -16.82 2.65 -8.03
C ASP A 116 -16.01 3.92 -7.86
N ILE A 117 -15.70 4.29 -6.62
CA ILE A 117 -14.85 5.43 -6.28
C ILE A 117 -13.43 5.21 -6.85
N ALA A 118 -12.85 4.03 -6.67
CA ALA A 118 -11.52 3.70 -7.17
C ALA A 118 -11.47 3.79 -8.71
N ALA A 119 -12.47 3.25 -9.40
CA ALA A 119 -12.59 3.31 -10.86
C ALA A 119 -12.66 4.76 -11.35
N THR A 120 -13.50 5.60 -10.73
CA THR A 120 -13.64 7.03 -11.05
C THR A 120 -12.32 7.79 -10.88
N MET A 121 -11.52 7.39 -9.91
CA MET A 121 -10.24 8.03 -9.59
C MET A 121 -9.03 7.41 -10.30
N ASP A 122 -9.25 6.54 -11.31
CA ASP A 122 -8.19 5.79 -12.01
C ASP A 122 -7.26 5.02 -11.05
N ARG A 123 -7.84 4.34 -10.04
CA ARG A 123 -7.08 3.51 -9.10
C ARG A 123 -7.28 2.02 -9.40
N GLY A 124 -6.27 1.22 -9.05
CA GLY A 124 -6.29 -0.22 -9.34
C GLY A 124 -5.85 -0.57 -10.77
N LEU A 125 -5.15 0.32 -11.47
CA LEU A 125 -4.70 0.07 -12.85
C LEU A 125 -3.66 -1.07 -12.98
N ARG A 126 -2.96 -1.41 -11.89
CA ARG A 126 -2.00 -2.52 -11.83
C ARG A 126 -2.24 -3.44 -10.65
N SER A 127 -2.37 -2.86 -9.45
CA SER A 127 -2.58 -3.59 -8.19
C SER A 127 -3.84 -3.10 -7.50
N GLY A 128 -4.64 -4.02 -7.00
CA GLY A 128 -5.82 -3.76 -6.20
C GLY A 128 -5.55 -3.58 -4.71
N ILE A 129 -4.30 -3.75 -4.24
CA ILE A 129 -3.97 -3.74 -2.81
C ILE A 129 -4.41 -2.45 -2.11
N GLY A 130 -4.23 -1.28 -2.76
CA GLY A 130 -4.69 -0.02 -2.18
C GLY A 130 -6.20 0.03 -1.96
N ILE A 131 -6.98 -0.59 -2.85
CA ILE A 131 -8.44 -0.71 -2.75
C ILE A 131 -8.79 -1.72 -1.65
N GLY A 132 -8.18 -2.91 -1.69
CA GLY A 132 -8.45 -3.98 -0.73
C GLY A 132 -8.16 -3.60 0.71
N VAL A 133 -7.05 -2.90 0.98
CA VAL A 133 -6.74 -2.43 2.33
C VAL A 133 -7.69 -1.31 2.80
N PHE A 134 -8.22 -0.50 1.89
CA PHE A 134 -9.24 0.48 2.24
C PHE A 134 -10.60 -0.19 2.51
N GLU A 135 -10.94 -1.25 1.76
CA GLU A 135 -12.20 -2.00 1.96
C GLU A 135 -12.18 -2.82 3.26
N GLN A 136 -11.08 -3.53 3.54
CA GLN A 136 -11.06 -4.62 4.53
C GLN A 136 -9.98 -4.46 5.61
N GLY A 137 -8.85 -3.82 5.30
CA GLY A 137 -7.66 -3.89 6.14
C GLY A 137 -6.91 -5.22 6.01
N GLY A 138 -6.09 -5.57 6.99
CA GLY A 138 -5.37 -6.85 7.06
C GLY A 138 -4.45 -7.13 5.87
N PHE A 139 -4.16 -8.40 5.66
CA PHE A 139 -3.45 -8.91 4.50
C PHE A 139 -4.44 -9.22 3.39
N VAL A 140 -4.18 -8.72 2.19
CA VAL A 140 -5.06 -8.89 1.03
C VAL A 140 -4.29 -9.44 -0.17
N VAL A 141 -4.99 -10.24 -0.96
CA VAL A 141 -4.52 -10.79 -2.24
C VAL A 141 -5.45 -10.34 -3.34
N ASP A 142 -4.94 -9.67 -4.37
CA ASP A 142 -5.71 -9.35 -5.55
C ASP A 142 -5.38 -10.26 -6.74
N GLY A 143 -6.37 -10.47 -7.60
CA GLY A 143 -6.28 -11.35 -8.77
C GLY A 143 -5.79 -10.65 -10.05
N GLY A 144 -5.17 -9.48 -9.95
CA GLY A 144 -4.69 -8.75 -11.12
C GLY A 144 -5.79 -8.34 -12.09
N ARG A 145 -5.42 -8.08 -13.34
CA ARG A 145 -6.31 -7.55 -14.38
C ARG A 145 -6.33 -8.44 -15.61
N GLY A 146 -7.51 -8.83 -16.04
CA GLY A 146 -7.80 -9.30 -17.39
C GLY A 146 -8.27 -8.15 -18.29
N GLU A 147 -8.60 -8.47 -19.53
CA GLU A 147 -8.97 -7.48 -20.57
C GLU A 147 -10.11 -6.54 -20.12
N ASN A 148 -11.14 -7.07 -19.50
CA ASN A 148 -12.34 -6.30 -19.09
C ASN A 148 -12.34 -5.92 -17.59
N THR A 149 -11.20 -6.05 -16.90
CA THR A 149 -11.14 -5.73 -15.47
C THR A 149 -11.06 -4.22 -15.26
N ILE A 150 -12.01 -3.64 -14.56
CA ILE A 150 -11.99 -2.22 -14.15
C ILE A 150 -11.10 -2.08 -12.92
N THR A 151 -11.41 -2.79 -11.83
CA THR A 151 -10.59 -2.88 -10.62
C THR A 151 -10.26 -4.34 -10.31
N PRO A 152 -9.03 -4.67 -9.87
CA PRO A 152 -8.65 -6.05 -9.55
C PRO A 152 -9.57 -6.68 -8.51
N PRO A 153 -10.06 -7.92 -8.72
CA PRO A 153 -10.86 -8.61 -7.72
C PRO A 153 -10.00 -8.99 -6.50
N MET A 154 -10.55 -8.89 -5.29
CA MET A 154 -9.92 -9.47 -4.10
C MET A 154 -10.16 -10.97 -4.08
N LEU A 155 -9.10 -11.75 -3.91
CA LEU A 155 -9.13 -13.22 -3.88
C LEU A 155 -9.10 -13.77 -2.47
N ALA A 156 -8.35 -13.11 -1.56
CA ALA A 156 -8.24 -13.52 -0.18
C ALA A 156 -8.02 -12.30 0.73
N HIS A 157 -8.47 -12.45 1.98
CA HIS A 157 -8.26 -11.52 3.07
C HIS A 157 -7.99 -12.31 4.34
N PHE A 158 -7.00 -11.86 5.12
CA PHE A 158 -6.66 -12.42 6.43
C PHE A 158 -6.32 -11.30 7.40
N ASP A 159 -6.74 -11.45 8.65
CA ASP A 159 -6.20 -10.65 9.73
C ASP A 159 -4.75 -11.05 9.99
N ILE A 160 -3.88 -10.07 10.16
CA ILE A 160 -2.50 -10.31 10.58
C ILE A 160 -2.49 -10.53 12.09
N PRO A 161 -1.76 -11.55 12.58
CA PRO A 161 -1.60 -11.78 14.02
C PRO A 161 -1.13 -10.53 14.77
N GLU A 162 -1.75 -10.24 15.91
CA GLU A 162 -1.51 -9.01 16.68
C GLU A 162 -0.09 -8.89 17.23
N THR A 163 0.64 -10.01 17.30
CA THR A 163 2.03 -10.02 17.77
C THR A 163 3.04 -9.64 16.69
N TRP A 164 2.65 -9.64 15.40
CA TRP A 164 3.58 -9.34 14.31
C TRP A 164 3.79 -7.84 14.18
N ARG A 165 5.05 -7.44 14.05
CA ARG A 165 5.45 -6.04 13.83
C ARG A 165 6.17 -5.89 12.50
N PHE A 166 5.87 -4.78 11.84
CA PHE A 166 6.57 -4.36 10.64
C PHE A 166 7.61 -3.31 11.03
N ILE A 167 8.85 -3.51 10.60
CA ILE A 167 9.88 -2.48 10.66
C ILE A 167 9.98 -1.87 9.27
N LEU A 168 9.66 -0.59 9.16
CA LEU A 168 9.82 0.19 7.93
C LEU A 168 11.14 0.92 7.98
N VAL A 169 11.89 0.89 6.87
CA VAL A 169 13.15 1.62 6.70
C VAL A 169 13.00 2.56 5.53
N LEU A 170 12.91 3.85 5.81
CA LEU A 170 12.68 4.90 4.83
C LEU A 170 13.98 5.63 4.54
N ASP A 171 14.40 5.68 3.27
CA ASP A 171 15.48 6.57 2.82
C ASP A 171 14.90 7.95 2.50
N GLN A 172 15.31 8.95 3.26
CA GLN A 172 14.79 10.32 3.13
C GLN A 172 15.30 11.06 1.89
N ARG A 173 16.32 10.55 1.19
CA ARG A 173 16.88 11.16 -0.03
C ARG A 173 16.15 10.77 -1.29
N GLY A 174 15.57 9.58 -1.31
CA GLY A 174 15.06 8.96 -2.51
C GLY A 174 13.55 9.09 -2.66
N GLN A 175 13.12 9.07 -3.90
CA GLN A 175 11.73 8.84 -4.28
C GLN A 175 11.70 7.60 -5.17
N GLY A 176 10.73 6.70 -4.93
CA GLY A 176 10.50 5.56 -5.81
C GLY A 176 10.06 6.00 -7.21
N LEU A 177 10.23 5.12 -8.19
CA LEU A 177 9.70 5.36 -9.53
C LEU A 177 8.18 5.57 -9.47
N HIS A 178 7.67 6.56 -10.16
CA HIS A 178 6.25 6.89 -10.17
C HIS A 178 5.79 7.51 -11.51
N GLY A 179 4.49 7.44 -11.78
CA GLY A 179 3.88 8.06 -12.95
C GLY A 179 4.46 7.53 -14.27
N GLN A 180 4.92 8.44 -15.12
CA GLN A 180 5.47 8.09 -16.45
C GLN A 180 6.74 7.26 -16.37
N GLN A 181 7.62 7.53 -15.40
CA GLN A 181 8.85 6.75 -15.20
C GLN A 181 8.55 5.29 -14.88
N GLU A 182 7.59 5.04 -13.99
CA GLU A 182 7.13 3.70 -13.66
C GLU A 182 6.53 3.00 -14.89
N THR A 183 5.71 3.69 -15.68
CA THR A 183 5.12 3.14 -16.90
C THR A 183 6.19 2.79 -17.94
N GLN A 184 7.22 3.62 -18.09
CA GLN A 184 8.33 3.36 -19.00
C GLN A 184 9.21 2.19 -18.51
N ALA A 185 9.43 2.10 -17.20
CA ALA A 185 10.16 0.99 -16.60
C ALA A 185 9.48 -0.35 -16.91
N PHE A 186 8.17 -0.47 -16.71
CA PHE A 186 7.43 -1.70 -17.06
C PHE A 186 7.54 -2.08 -18.55
N LYS A 187 7.60 -1.10 -19.46
CA LYS A 187 7.73 -1.37 -20.90
C LYS A 187 9.11 -1.89 -21.31
N ASN A 188 10.13 -1.50 -20.56
CA ASN A 188 11.53 -1.83 -20.87
C ASN A 188 12.03 -3.10 -20.18
N LEU A 189 11.27 -3.64 -19.23
CA LEU A 189 11.64 -4.87 -18.53
C LEU A 189 11.56 -6.08 -19.49
N PRO A 190 12.44 -7.07 -19.32
CA PRO A 190 12.31 -8.33 -20.04
C PRO A 190 11.00 -9.04 -19.68
N PRO A 191 10.52 -10.01 -20.50
CA PRO A 191 9.36 -10.81 -20.12
C PRO A 191 9.58 -11.53 -18.80
N PHE A 192 8.59 -11.48 -17.90
CA PHE A 192 8.64 -12.25 -16.65
C PHE A 192 8.43 -13.74 -16.95
N PRO A 193 9.28 -14.64 -16.43
CA PRO A 193 9.13 -16.07 -16.71
C PRO A 193 7.82 -16.63 -16.12
N ARG A 194 7.04 -17.33 -16.94
CA ARG A 194 5.78 -17.96 -16.50
C ARG A 194 6.01 -18.94 -15.34
N CYS A 195 7.10 -19.72 -15.36
CA CYS A 195 7.44 -20.65 -14.28
C CYS A 195 7.62 -19.95 -12.93
N GLU A 196 8.12 -18.71 -12.92
CA GLU A 196 8.19 -17.91 -11.68
C GLU A 196 6.81 -17.49 -11.20
N ALA A 197 5.91 -17.04 -12.09
CA ALA A 197 4.54 -16.72 -11.73
C ALA A 197 3.80 -17.94 -11.14
N GLU A 198 3.97 -19.12 -11.77
CA GLU A 198 3.42 -20.40 -11.27
C GLU A 198 3.99 -20.73 -9.88
N ARG A 199 5.29 -20.61 -9.69
CA ARG A 199 5.99 -20.89 -8.43
C ARG A 199 5.55 -19.94 -7.32
N LEU A 200 5.51 -18.63 -7.57
CA LEU A 200 5.10 -17.63 -6.59
C LEU A 200 3.63 -17.82 -6.17
N SER A 201 2.75 -18.11 -7.14
CA SER A 201 1.34 -18.40 -6.87
C SER A 201 1.16 -19.67 -6.02
N TYR A 202 1.94 -20.71 -6.29
CA TYR A 202 1.94 -21.95 -5.51
C TYR A 202 2.42 -21.70 -4.07
N LEU A 203 3.54 -20.97 -3.89
CA LEU A 203 4.08 -20.61 -2.57
C LEU A 203 3.10 -19.76 -1.77
N LEU A 204 2.44 -18.80 -2.41
CA LEU A 204 1.41 -18.01 -1.76
C LEU A 204 0.28 -18.89 -1.24
N LEU A 205 -0.32 -19.71 -2.13
CA LEU A 205 -1.49 -20.51 -1.79
C LEU A 205 -1.20 -21.61 -0.79
N MET A 206 -0.07 -22.31 -0.93
CA MET A 206 0.22 -23.52 -0.16
C MET A 206 1.15 -23.29 1.04
N GLN A 207 1.72 -22.11 1.19
CA GLN A 207 2.59 -21.80 2.33
C GLN A 207 2.25 -20.46 3.01
N ALA A 208 2.19 -19.35 2.29
CA ALA A 208 2.00 -18.04 2.94
C ALA A 208 0.62 -17.88 3.58
N LEU A 209 -0.48 -18.22 2.85
CA LEU A 209 -1.83 -18.12 3.39
C LEU A 209 -2.08 -19.07 4.56
N PRO A 210 -1.68 -20.36 4.50
CA PRO A 210 -1.71 -21.24 5.67
C PRO A 210 -0.88 -20.71 6.85
N ALA A 211 0.31 -20.14 6.58
CA ALA A 211 1.17 -19.62 7.64
C ALA A 211 0.54 -18.45 8.41
N ILE A 212 -0.21 -17.55 7.74
CA ILE A 212 -0.98 -16.51 8.43
C ILE A 212 -2.06 -17.15 9.30
N ALA A 213 -2.84 -18.08 8.74
CA ALA A 213 -3.94 -18.74 9.45
C ALA A 213 -3.45 -19.54 10.68
N GLU A 214 -2.24 -20.08 10.60
CA GLU A 214 -1.58 -20.86 11.66
C GLU A 214 -0.69 -20.00 12.57
N ASN A 215 -0.65 -18.69 12.37
CA ASN A 215 0.18 -17.75 13.12
C ASN A 215 1.69 -18.13 13.08
N ASN A 216 2.17 -18.52 11.91
CA ASN A 216 3.55 -18.95 11.69
C ASN A 216 4.35 -17.89 10.94
N LEU A 217 4.93 -16.93 11.67
CA LEU A 217 5.69 -15.82 11.09
C LEU A 217 6.90 -16.29 10.26
N GLY A 218 7.60 -17.33 10.69
CA GLY A 218 8.77 -17.86 9.98
C GLY A 218 8.41 -18.35 8.57
N ARG A 219 7.39 -19.20 8.45
CA ARG A 219 6.92 -19.72 7.17
C ARG A 219 6.35 -18.63 6.26
N PHE A 220 5.62 -17.68 6.82
CA PHE A 220 5.16 -16.52 6.08
C PHE A 220 6.35 -15.70 5.54
N GLY A 221 7.33 -15.44 6.40
CA GLY A 221 8.53 -14.67 6.09
C GLY A 221 9.38 -15.28 4.97
N GLU A 222 9.52 -16.61 4.93
CA GLU A 222 10.22 -17.33 3.87
C GLU A 222 9.60 -17.02 2.50
N VAL A 223 8.27 -17.10 2.37
CA VAL A 223 7.56 -16.85 1.10
C VAL A 223 7.66 -15.39 0.69
N ILE A 224 7.46 -14.45 1.63
CA ILE A 224 7.54 -13.02 1.32
C ILE A 224 8.96 -12.65 0.86
N THR A 225 9.98 -13.13 1.55
CA THR A 225 11.38 -12.90 1.17
C THR A 225 11.67 -13.43 -0.24
N GLU A 226 11.22 -14.65 -0.53
CA GLU A 226 11.43 -15.28 -1.83
C GLU A 226 10.69 -14.53 -2.95
N LEU A 227 9.45 -14.14 -2.71
CA LEU A 227 8.65 -13.34 -3.67
C LEU A 227 9.32 -11.99 -3.93
N GLN A 228 9.74 -11.31 -2.87
CA GLN A 228 10.40 -10.00 -2.96
C GLN A 228 11.74 -10.10 -3.69
N ARG A 229 12.52 -11.16 -3.45
CA ARG A 229 13.76 -11.43 -4.16
C ARG A 229 13.50 -11.62 -5.67
N THR A 230 12.58 -12.51 -6.03
CA THR A 230 12.24 -12.83 -7.42
C THR A 230 11.73 -11.60 -8.19
N VAL A 231 10.82 -10.85 -7.61
CA VAL A 231 10.27 -9.61 -8.22
C VAL A 231 11.33 -8.50 -8.25
N GLY A 232 12.13 -8.35 -7.18
CA GLY A 232 13.21 -7.38 -7.11
C GLY A 232 14.31 -7.63 -8.13
N GLU A 233 14.72 -8.88 -8.36
CA GLU A 233 15.65 -9.27 -9.42
C GLU A 233 15.09 -8.93 -10.80
N HIS A 234 13.80 -9.17 -11.04
CA HIS A 234 13.15 -8.78 -12.30
C HIS A 234 13.14 -7.26 -12.51
N PHE A 235 12.94 -6.47 -11.49
CA PHE A 235 12.93 -5.00 -11.56
C PHE A 235 14.33 -4.37 -11.49
N SER A 236 15.34 -5.14 -11.12
CA SER A 236 16.73 -4.67 -10.95
C SER A 236 17.28 -3.85 -12.12
N PRO A 237 17.04 -4.20 -13.42
CA PRO A 237 17.52 -3.38 -14.53
C PRO A 237 16.92 -1.97 -14.59
N ALA A 238 15.73 -1.78 -14.05
CA ALA A 238 15.03 -0.50 -14.06
C ALA A 238 15.32 0.34 -12.81
N GLN A 239 15.67 -0.28 -11.68
CA GLN A 239 15.83 0.41 -10.40
C GLN A 239 17.26 0.37 -9.82
N GLY A 240 18.19 -0.31 -10.51
CA GLY A 240 19.62 -0.34 -10.15
C GLY A 240 20.00 -1.41 -9.12
N GLY A 241 19.10 -2.32 -8.76
CA GLY A 241 19.31 -3.41 -7.81
C GLY A 241 18.01 -3.99 -7.29
N VAL A 242 18.05 -4.98 -6.42
CA VAL A 242 16.86 -5.53 -5.74
C VAL A 242 16.20 -4.46 -4.86
N PHE A 243 17.00 -3.61 -4.24
CA PHE A 243 16.57 -2.40 -3.53
C PHE A 243 17.03 -1.16 -4.28
N THR A 244 16.20 -0.12 -4.32
CA THR A 244 16.53 1.16 -4.95
C THR A 244 17.54 1.97 -4.12
N SER A 245 17.64 1.72 -2.82
CA SER A 245 18.59 2.36 -1.90
C SER A 245 19.60 1.34 -1.37
N ILE A 246 20.88 1.62 -1.54
CA ILE A 246 21.99 0.79 -1.01
C ILE A 246 21.96 0.79 0.53
N ASP A 247 21.65 1.93 1.15
CA ASP A 247 21.58 2.02 2.61
C ASP A 247 20.40 1.21 3.16
N VAL A 248 19.24 1.21 2.45
CA VAL A 248 18.11 0.34 2.80
C VAL A 248 18.50 -1.13 2.66
N ALA A 249 19.20 -1.52 1.59
CA ALA A 249 19.68 -2.89 1.42
C ALA A 249 20.62 -3.33 2.56
N ALA A 250 21.53 -2.45 2.97
CA ALA A 250 22.42 -2.71 4.10
C ALA A 250 21.65 -2.85 5.42
N ALA A 251 20.67 -1.99 5.66
CA ALA A 251 19.81 -2.08 6.84
C ALA A 251 18.98 -3.37 6.85
N MET A 252 18.42 -3.78 5.70
CA MET A 252 17.68 -5.04 5.59
C MET A 252 18.58 -6.25 5.93
N ASN A 253 19.82 -6.29 5.45
CA ASN A 253 20.77 -7.33 5.79
C ASN A 253 21.06 -7.37 7.31
N PHE A 254 21.25 -6.21 7.93
CA PHE A 254 21.44 -6.12 9.39
C PHE A 254 20.22 -6.67 10.13
N LEU A 255 19.01 -6.22 9.77
CA LEU A 255 17.77 -6.66 10.42
C LEU A 255 17.55 -8.17 10.30
N THR A 256 17.84 -8.74 9.11
CA THR A 256 17.76 -10.19 8.88
C THR A 256 18.72 -10.96 9.76
N THR A 257 19.98 -10.54 9.81
CA THR A 257 21.00 -11.21 10.61
C THR A 257 20.64 -11.22 12.11
N ASN A 258 19.77 -10.29 12.52
CA ASN A 258 19.29 -10.15 13.90
C ASN A 258 17.85 -10.66 14.09
N GLY A 259 17.35 -11.53 13.21
CA GLY A 259 16.12 -12.30 13.40
C GLY A 259 14.86 -11.76 12.72
N ALA A 260 14.95 -10.67 11.99
CA ALA A 260 13.81 -10.23 11.17
C ALA A 260 13.61 -11.15 9.95
N VAL A 261 12.37 -11.28 9.52
CA VAL A 261 11.93 -12.10 8.39
C VAL A 261 11.09 -11.27 7.41
N ALA A 262 10.61 -11.87 6.33
CA ALA A 262 9.74 -11.23 5.33
C ALA A 262 10.34 -9.95 4.75
N ILE A 263 11.58 -10.02 4.29
CA ILE A 263 12.35 -8.86 3.84
C ILE A 263 11.94 -8.44 2.45
N GLY A 264 11.75 -7.15 2.24
CA GLY A 264 11.44 -6.62 0.94
C GLY A 264 11.45 -5.10 0.85
N GLN A 265 11.09 -4.63 -0.34
CA GLN A 265 10.87 -3.23 -0.66
C GLN A 265 9.42 -3.03 -1.10
N THR A 266 8.75 -2.03 -0.56
CA THR A 266 7.36 -1.76 -0.96
C THR A 266 7.30 -1.04 -2.29
N SER A 267 6.59 -1.62 -3.27
CA SER A 267 6.44 -1.03 -4.61
C SER A 267 7.80 -0.76 -5.27
N TRP A 268 8.01 0.44 -5.81
CA TRP A 268 9.28 0.91 -6.39
C TRP A 268 10.18 1.62 -5.36
N GLY A 269 10.00 1.33 -4.08
CA GLY A 269 10.79 1.91 -3.00
C GLY A 269 10.57 3.40 -2.76
N PRO A 270 11.54 4.06 -2.09
CA PRO A 270 12.75 3.47 -1.49
C PRO A 270 12.54 2.80 -0.12
N THR A 271 11.30 2.63 0.33
CA THR A 271 11.03 2.06 1.65
C THR A 271 11.23 0.55 1.66
N GLY A 272 12.17 0.09 2.48
CA GLY A 272 12.31 -1.31 2.84
C GLY A 272 11.38 -1.70 3.98
N PHE A 273 11.08 -2.99 4.09
CA PHE A 273 10.31 -3.54 5.20
C PHE A 273 10.79 -4.93 5.59
N CYS A 274 10.59 -5.26 6.84
CA CYS A 274 10.69 -6.62 7.36
C CYS A 274 9.70 -6.81 8.49
N LEU A 275 9.53 -8.07 8.92
CA LEU A 275 8.67 -8.45 10.02
C LEU A 275 9.48 -9.10 11.16
N ILE A 276 8.99 -8.90 12.36
CA ILE A 276 9.51 -9.53 13.57
C ILE A 276 8.36 -9.75 14.57
N GLU A 277 8.51 -10.67 15.50
CA GLU A 277 7.50 -10.92 16.52
C GLU A 277 7.77 -10.12 17.79
N GLY A 278 6.72 -9.43 18.28
CA GLY A 278 6.70 -8.70 19.55
C GLY A 278 7.23 -7.26 19.47
N ASP A 279 6.59 -6.38 20.25
CA ASP A 279 6.93 -4.95 20.32
C ASP A 279 8.35 -4.72 20.87
N GLU A 280 8.64 -5.32 22.01
CA GLU A 280 9.95 -5.15 22.68
C GLU A 280 11.11 -5.60 21.78
N THR A 281 10.94 -6.71 21.06
CA THR A 281 11.95 -7.23 20.13
C THR A 281 12.14 -6.27 18.95
N ALA A 282 11.04 -5.76 18.38
CA ALA A 282 11.08 -4.83 17.27
C ALA A 282 11.74 -3.50 17.64
N GLU A 283 11.35 -2.91 18.78
CA GLU A 283 11.90 -1.64 19.27
C GLU A 283 13.40 -1.76 19.57
N LYS A 284 13.81 -2.83 20.26
CA LYS A 284 15.21 -3.09 20.56
C LYS A 284 16.07 -3.25 19.31
N LEU A 285 15.55 -3.96 18.32
CA LEU A 285 16.24 -4.14 17.03
C LEU A 285 16.36 -2.81 16.28
N VAL A 286 15.31 -1.99 16.29
CA VAL A 286 15.33 -0.64 15.68
C VAL A 286 16.28 0.30 16.39
N GLU A 287 16.39 0.26 17.73
CA GLU A 287 17.38 1.06 18.47
C GLU A 287 18.81 0.69 18.06
N GLN A 288 19.14 -0.60 17.94
CA GLN A 288 20.44 -1.05 17.45
C GLN A 288 20.68 -0.59 16.00
N ALA A 289 19.69 -0.70 15.14
CA ALA A 289 19.79 -0.23 13.75
C ALA A 289 20.05 1.27 13.67
N LYS A 290 19.37 2.09 14.46
CA LYS A 290 19.58 3.56 14.53
C LYS A 290 21.01 3.92 14.91
N ILE A 291 21.65 3.16 15.80
CA ILE A 291 23.04 3.38 16.18
C ILE A 291 23.99 3.05 15.03
N ILE A 292 23.78 1.91 14.38
CA ILE A 292 24.67 1.43 13.30
C ILE A 292 24.55 2.31 12.05
N PHE A 293 23.33 2.78 11.75
CA PHE A 293 23.03 3.59 10.57
C PHE A 293 22.89 5.10 10.88
N ALA A 294 23.47 5.57 12.00
CA ALA A 294 23.36 6.97 12.45
C ALA A 294 23.86 8.00 11.42
N GLU A 295 24.87 7.65 10.63
CA GLU A 295 25.45 8.53 9.59
C GLU A 295 24.68 8.43 8.25
N THR A 296 23.59 7.68 8.18
CA THR A 296 22.75 7.55 6.99
C THR A 296 21.45 8.33 7.16
N PRO A 297 20.79 8.76 6.08
CA PRO A 297 19.48 9.42 6.15
C PRO A 297 18.31 8.42 6.28
N LEU A 298 18.55 7.27 6.89
CA LEU A 298 17.53 6.27 7.12
C LEU A 298 16.68 6.63 8.34
N GLN A 299 15.37 6.48 8.17
CA GLN A 299 14.41 6.52 9.27
C GLN A 299 13.83 5.14 9.49
N PHE A 300 13.86 4.66 10.73
CA PHE A 300 13.30 3.39 11.15
C PHE A 300 11.99 3.61 11.91
N LYS A 301 10.96 2.84 11.57
CA LYS A 301 9.66 2.93 12.23
C LYS A 301 9.10 1.52 12.48
N VAL A 302 8.69 1.24 13.70
CA VAL A 302 7.93 0.04 14.05
C VAL A 302 6.45 0.36 13.90
N VAL A 303 5.70 -0.48 13.17
CA VAL A 303 4.26 -0.32 12.99
C VAL A 303 3.57 -1.70 13.05
N SER A 304 2.31 -1.73 13.44
CA SER A 304 1.47 -2.92 13.37
C SER A 304 0.68 -2.98 12.06
N ALA A 305 0.13 -4.14 11.75
CA ALA A 305 -0.94 -4.23 10.76
C ALA A 305 -2.22 -3.55 11.29
N ARG A 306 -3.07 -3.14 10.37
CA ARG A 306 -4.42 -2.65 10.66
C ARG A 306 -5.43 -3.63 10.08
N ASN A 307 -6.04 -4.45 10.93
CA ASN A 307 -7.02 -5.47 10.54
C ASN A 307 -8.44 -4.91 10.29
N ARG A 308 -8.52 -3.62 9.97
CA ARG A 308 -9.76 -2.94 9.57
C ARG A 308 -9.47 -1.95 8.46
N GLY A 309 -10.44 -1.77 7.59
CA GLY A 309 -10.32 -0.87 6.44
C GLY A 309 -10.30 0.60 6.78
N GLY A 310 -10.53 1.43 5.79
CA GLY A 310 -10.77 2.85 5.93
C GLY A 310 -12.07 3.11 6.71
N GLU A 311 -12.10 4.21 7.44
CA GLU A 311 -13.24 4.60 8.26
C GLU A 311 -13.86 5.88 7.72
N VAL A 312 -15.18 5.91 7.60
CA VAL A 312 -15.96 7.10 7.26
C VAL A 312 -16.98 7.33 8.39
N VAL A 313 -16.87 8.45 9.07
CA VAL A 313 -17.71 8.80 10.22
C VAL A 313 -18.49 10.06 9.91
N VAL A 314 -19.81 9.96 9.98
CA VAL A 314 -20.73 11.10 9.87
C VAL A 314 -20.94 11.69 11.25
N ASN A 315 -20.55 12.96 11.44
CA ASN A 315 -20.72 13.68 12.71
C ASN A 315 -21.95 14.60 12.60
N PHE A 316 -22.84 14.56 13.58
CA PHE A 316 -24.08 15.34 13.65
C PHE A 316 -23.97 16.56 14.56
#